data_0558057d1323bc479e6dfd2fb69acbb4
#
_entry.id   0558057d1323bc479e6dfd2fb69acbb4
#
_cell.length_a   1.000
_cell.length_b   1.000
_cell.length_c   1.000
_cell.angle_alpha   90.00
_cell.angle_beta   90.00
_cell.angle_gamma   90.00
#
_symmetry.space_group_name_H-M   'P 1'
#
loop_
_entity.id
_entity.type
_entity.pdbx_description
1 polymer ?
#
loop_
_entity_poly.entity_id
_entity_poly.type
_entity_poly.pdbx_seq_one_letter_code
_entity_poly.pdbx_strand_id
1 'polypeptide(L)'
;MPTRTVHHGDGVAWLARERLPASHAVVTSMPDTSELPQLGFEGWKAWFVETAALALRQISDQSVAIFFQTDIKREGRWVDKAYLVAKGAELAAVELLWHKVVCRAPAGRATFGRPAYAHLLCFSRELRLEPRVPYAEVLRCRGGVARPRAMGVDVCAAVCRFLK
;
A
#
# COMPACT_ATOMS: atom_id res chain seq x y z
N MET A 1 -7.22 -26.45 5.20
CA MET A 1 -6.34 -25.98 4.11
C MET A 1 -6.64 -24.52 3.82
N PRO A 2 -5.65 -23.67 3.50
CA PRO A 2 -5.96 -22.31 3.09
C PRO A 2 -6.80 -22.33 1.82
N THR A 3 -7.89 -21.58 1.82
CA THR A 3 -8.78 -21.42 0.67
C THR A 3 -8.43 -20.15 -0.09
N ARG A 4 -8.59 -20.17 -1.41
CA ARG A 4 -8.42 -19.02 -2.27
C ARG A 4 -9.70 -18.79 -3.06
N THR A 5 -10.24 -17.58 -2.93
CA THR A 5 -11.34 -17.09 -3.76
C THR A 5 -10.82 -15.99 -4.69
N VAL A 6 -11.21 -16.02 -5.95
CA VAL A 6 -10.86 -15.00 -6.93
C VAL A 6 -12.15 -14.36 -7.44
N HIS A 7 -12.24 -13.05 -7.24
CA HIS A 7 -13.30 -12.22 -7.80
C HIS A 7 -12.78 -11.50 -9.05
N HIS A 8 -13.46 -11.69 -10.18
CA HIS A 8 -13.14 -11.00 -11.42
C HIS A 8 -14.08 -9.80 -11.58
N GLY A 9 -13.54 -8.60 -11.67
CA GLY A 9 -14.31 -7.38 -11.83
C GLY A 9 -13.57 -6.13 -11.34
N ASP A 10 -14.30 -5.03 -11.26
CA ASP A 10 -13.80 -3.77 -10.69
C ASP A 10 -13.68 -3.91 -9.17
N GLY A 11 -12.44 -3.87 -8.67
CA GLY A 11 -12.14 -4.01 -7.25
C GLY A 11 -12.67 -2.86 -6.39
N VAL A 12 -12.76 -1.64 -6.94
CA VAL A 12 -13.32 -0.48 -6.23
C VAL A 12 -14.82 -0.63 -6.06
N ALA A 13 -15.51 -0.99 -7.15
CA ALA A 13 -16.95 -1.26 -7.11
C ALA A 13 -17.29 -2.46 -6.20
N TRP A 14 -16.41 -3.46 -6.17
CA TRP A 14 -16.55 -4.60 -5.24
C TRP A 14 -16.40 -4.16 -3.78
N LEU A 15 -15.33 -3.44 -3.43
CA LEU A 15 -15.11 -2.90 -2.09
C LEU A 15 -16.23 -1.97 -1.62
N ALA A 16 -16.86 -1.22 -2.52
CA ALA A 16 -17.96 -0.31 -2.17
C ALA A 16 -19.24 -1.06 -1.74
N ARG A 17 -19.42 -2.30 -2.21
CA ARG A 17 -20.63 -3.11 -1.94
C ARG A 17 -20.43 -4.14 -0.84
N GLU A 18 -19.26 -4.75 -0.81
CA GLU A 18 -18.96 -5.84 0.10
C GLU A 18 -18.49 -5.32 1.46
N ARG A 19 -18.78 -6.09 2.49
CA ARG A 19 -18.23 -5.89 3.84
C ARG A 19 -17.22 -7.00 4.10
N LEU A 20 -15.99 -6.62 4.42
CA LEU A 20 -14.98 -7.60 4.77
C LEU A 20 -15.24 -8.17 6.18
N PRO A 21 -15.10 -9.49 6.38
CA PRO A 21 -15.13 -10.08 7.71
C PRO A 21 -14.10 -9.44 8.64
N ALA A 22 -14.40 -9.34 9.93
CA ALA A 22 -13.54 -8.69 10.92
C ALA A 22 -12.13 -9.27 11.01
N SER A 23 -11.96 -10.54 10.65
CA SER A 23 -10.66 -11.24 10.62
C SER A 23 -9.82 -10.99 9.37
N HIS A 24 -10.31 -10.17 8.43
CA HIS A 24 -9.63 -9.94 7.16
C HIS A 24 -8.77 -8.68 7.22
N ALA A 25 -7.58 -8.77 6.62
CA ALA A 25 -6.72 -7.63 6.34
C ALA A 25 -6.80 -7.25 4.86
N VAL A 26 -6.62 -5.96 4.55
CA VAL A 26 -6.48 -5.47 3.17
C VAL A 26 -4.99 -5.36 2.86
N VAL A 27 -4.54 -5.96 1.75
CA VAL A 27 -3.18 -5.78 1.23
C VAL A 27 -3.28 -5.40 -0.23
N THR A 28 -2.79 -4.23 -0.59
CA THR A 28 -2.99 -3.69 -1.95
C THR A 28 -1.84 -2.83 -2.44
N SER A 29 -1.84 -2.58 -3.74
CA SER A 29 -1.04 -1.57 -4.42
C SER A 29 -1.96 -0.81 -5.38
N MET A 30 -1.96 0.51 -5.26
CA MET A 30 -2.82 1.37 -6.06
C MET A 30 -2.18 1.65 -7.43
N PRO A 31 -2.95 1.71 -8.52
CA PRO A 31 -2.44 1.96 -9.86
C PRO A 31 -1.83 3.36 -10.04
N ASP A 32 -0.93 3.47 -11.01
CA ASP A 32 -0.33 4.73 -11.42
C ASP A 32 -1.25 5.51 -12.39
N THR A 33 -0.95 6.79 -12.60
CA THR A 33 -1.67 7.64 -13.58
C THR A 33 -1.68 7.04 -14.99
N SER A 34 -0.63 6.32 -15.36
CA SER A 34 -0.53 5.66 -16.67
C SER A 34 -1.47 4.47 -16.85
N GLU A 35 -2.05 3.98 -15.75
CA GLU A 35 -3.02 2.88 -15.76
C GLU A 35 -4.46 3.41 -15.79
N LEU A 36 -4.66 4.69 -15.49
CA LEU A 36 -5.95 5.38 -15.46
C LEU A 36 -5.90 6.73 -16.22
N PRO A 37 -5.44 6.73 -17.48
CA PRO A 37 -5.20 7.98 -18.22
C PRO A 37 -6.46 8.83 -18.43
N GLN A 38 -7.63 8.19 -18.42
CA GLN A 38 -8.93 8.86 -18.59
C GLN A 38 -9.28 9.82 -17.44
N LEU A 39 -8.66 9.68 -16.26
CA LEU A 39 -8.93 10.56 -15.12
C LEU A 39 -8.16 11.89 -15.19
N GLY A 40 -7.14 11.98 -16.01
CA GLY A 40 -6.18 13.07 -15.92
C GLY A 40 -5.42 13.04 -14.58
N PHE A 41 -4.49 13.98 -14.38
CA PHE A 41 -3.63 13.92 -13.20
C PHE A 41 -4.35 14.29 -11.90
N GLU A 42 -5.10 15.38 -11.89
CA GLU A 42 -5.81 15.84 -10.68
C GLU A 42 -6.97 14.88 -10.35
N GLY A 43 -7.70 14.40 -11.36
CA GLY A 43 -8.72 13.38 -11.17
C GLY A 43 -8.16 12.07 -10.63
N TRP A 44 -6.98 11.65 -11.11
CA TRP A 44 -6.29 10.48 -10.57
C TRP A 44 -5.89 10.68 -9.10
N LYS A 45 -5.39 11.85 -8.69
CA LYS A 45 -5.05 12.10 -7.28
C LYS A 45 -6.30 12.03 -6.40
N ALA A 46 -7.40 12.66 -6.82
CA ALA A 46 -8.66 12.59 -6.08
C ALA A 46 -9.15 11.15 -5.97
N TRP A 47 -9.22 10.43 -7.07
CA TRP A 47 -9.58 9.01 -7.11
C TRP A 47 -8.68 8.16 -6.21
N PHE A 48 -7.36 8.42 -6.20
CA PHE A 48 -6.40 7.69 -5.39
C PHE A 48 -6.68 7.85 -3.89
N VAL A 49 -6.91 9.08 -3.44
CA VAL A 49 -7.22 9.40 -2.04
C VAL A 49 -8.55 8.75 -1.62
N GLU A 50 -9.60 8.89 -2.43
CA GLU A 50 -10.92 8.32 -2.13
C GLU A 50 -10.89 6.79 -2.12
N THR A 51 -10.17 6.17 -3.04
CA THR A 51 -10.04 4.70 -3.09
C THR A 51 -9.21 4.18 -1.91
N ALA A 52 -8.16 4.88 -1.50
CA ALA A 52 -7.43 4.55 -0.28
C ALA A 52 -8.33 4.66 0.95
N ALA A 53 -9.12 5.73 1.06
CA ALA A 53 -10.09 5.89 2.15
C ALA A 53 -11.14 4.77 2.15
N LEU A 54 -11.67 4.39 0.97
CA LEU A 54 -12.60 3.28 0.84
C LEU A 54 -12.01 1.97 1.35
N ALA A 55 -10.78 1.63 0.94
CA ALA A 55 -10.10 0.42 1.40
C ALA A 55 -9.88 0.42 2.93
N LEU A 56 -9.54 1.58 3.48
CA LEU A 56 -9.32 1.78 4.91
C LEU A 56 -10.63 1.69 5.73
N ARG A 57 -11.75 2.07 5.15
CA ARG A 57 -13.07 1.92 5.80
C ARG A 57 -13.53 0.46 5.90
N GLN A 58 -12.94 -0.44 5.09
CA GLN A 58 -13.33 -1.86 5.10
C GLN A 58 -12.69 -2.66 6.24
N ILE A 59 -11.60 -2.18 6.85
CA ILE A 59 -10.97 -2.89 7.96
C ILE A 59 -11.76 -2.72 9.26
N SER A 60 -11.80 -3.78 10.07
CA SER A 60 -12.31 -3.72 11.44
C SER A 60 -11.30 -3.01 12.36
N ASP A 61 -11.73 -2.68 13.57
CA ASP A 61 -10.90 -1.96 14.55
C ASP A 61 -9.62 -2.70 14.90
N GLN A 62 -9.66 -4.04 14.94
CA GLN A 62 -8.54 -4.92 15.25
C GLN A 62 -7.84 -5.49 13.99
N SER A 63 -8.13 -4.95 12.82
CA SER A 63 -7.50 -5.38 11.58
C SER A 63 -6.62 -4.29 10.98
N VAL A 64 -5.99 -4.59 9.85
CA VAL A 64 -5.05 -3.68 9.18
C VAL A 64 -5.31 -3.55 7.68
N ALA A 65 -4.93 -2.40 7.14
CA ALA A 65 -4.75 -2.21 5.71
C ALA A 65 -3.28 -1.92 5.40
N ILE A 66 -2.70 -2.66 4.47
CA ILE A 66 -1.29 -2.54 4.07
C ILE A 66 -1.22 -2.10 2.61
N PHE A 67 -0.53 -0.99 2.36
CA PHE A 67 -0.32 -0.42 1.04
C PHE A 67 1.14 -0.52 0.64
N PHE A 68 1.42 -1.14 -0.51
CA PHE A 68 2.73 -1.10 -1.15
C PHE A 68 2.73 -0.08 -2.28
N GLN A 69 3.46 1.03 -2.12
CA GLN A 69 3.42 2.14 -3.07
C GLN A 69 4.82 2.56 -3.51
N THR A 70 4.94 2.92 -4.77
CA THR A 70 6.15 3.54 -5.32
C THR A 70 5.76 4.89 -5.88
N ASP A 71 6.46 5.92 -5.45
CA ASP A 71 6.26 7.29 -5.95
C ASP A 71 6.51 7.39 -7.45
N ILE A 72 5.97 8.42 -8.05
CA ILE A 72 6.20 8.73 -9.45
C ILE A 72 6.84 10.12 -9.61
N LYS A 73 7.58 10.29 -10.69
CA LYS A 73 8.07 11.60 -11.13
C LYS A 73 7.23 12.09 -12.30
N ARG A 74 6.78 13.32 -12.23
CA ARG A 74 6.07 13.98 -13.29
C ARG A 74 6.62 15.39 -13.50
N GLU A 75 7.04 15.71 -14.72
CA GLU A 75 7.54 17.05 -15.07
C GLU A 75 8.63 17.56 -14.10
N GLY A 76 9.56 16.67 -13.74
CA GLY A 76 10.65 16.97 -12.82
C GLY A 76 10.27 17.07 -11.33
N ARG A 77 9.02 16.82 -10.97
CA ARG A 77 8.53 16.87 -9.58
C ARG A 77 8.13 15.49 -9.08
N TRP A 78 8.30 15.27 -7.79
CA TRP A 78 7.84 14.06 -7.13
C TRP A 78 6.34 14.14 -6.84
N VAL A 79 5.69 12.99 -7.01
CA VAL A 79 4.34 12.74 -6.52
C VAL A 79 4.44 11.66 -5.45
N ASP A 80 4.33 12.08 -4.21
CA ASP A 80 4.42 11.22 -3.04
C ASP A 80 3.11 10.43 -2.88
N LYS A 81 3.14 9.15 -3.21
CA LYS A 81 1.97 8.27 -3.09
C LYS A 81 1.74 7.81 -1.65
N ALA A 82 2.76 7.80 -0.80
CA ALA A 82 2.57 7.54 0.62
C ALA A 82 1.74 8.65 1.27
N TYR A 83 2.01 9.90 0.92
CA TYR A 83 1.20 11.05 1.36
C TYR A 83 -0.25 10.96 0.85
N LEU A 84 -0.47 10.53 -0.39
CA LEU A 84 -1.85 10.36 -0.90
C LEU A 84 -2.61 9.27 -0.14
N VAL A 85 -1.95 8.16 0.25
CA VAL A 85 -2.56 7.14 1.12
C VAL A 85 -2.87 7.72 2.49
N ALA A 86 -1.93 8.50 3.08
CA ALA A 86 -2.13 9.13 4.38
C ALA A 86 -3.32 10.11 4.37
N LYS A 87 -3.52 10.88 3.31
CA LYS A 87 -4.75 11.69 3.13
C LYS A 87 -6.02 10.84 3.12
N GLY A 88 -5.99 9.69 2.46
CA GLY A 88 -7.10 8.74 2.50
C GLY A 88 -7.33 8.19 3.91
N ALA A 89 -6.28 7.99 4.69
CA ALA A 89 -6.35 7.54 6.07
C ALA A 89 -7.01 8.60 6.98
N GLU A 90 -6.66 9.87 6.81
CA GLU A 90 -7.32 10.99 7.49
C GLU A 90 -8.84 11.00 7.22
N LEU A 91 -9.25 10.85 5.94
CA LEU A 91 -10.67 10.77 5.55
C LEU A 91 -11.40 9.55 6.12
N ALA A 92 -10.67 8.48 6.40
CA ALA A 92 -11.23 7.24 6.96
C ALA A 92 -11.14 7.18 8.49
N ALA A 93 -10.52 8.17 9.15
CA ALA A 93 -10.20 8.20 10.58
C ALA A 93 -9.43 6.93 11.01
N VAL A 94 -8.37 6.59 10.26
CA VAL A 94 -7.50 5.44 10.51
C VAL A 94 -6.06 5.92 10.63
N GLU A 95 -5.32 5.41 11.61
CA GLU A 95 -3.97 5.87 11.91
C GLU A 95 -2.90 4.99 11.27
N LEU A 96 -1.75 5.60 10.98
CA LEU A 96 -0.56 4.88 10.52
C LEU A 96 0.02 4.06 11.67
N LEU A 97 -0.02 2.74 11.54
CA LEU A 97 0.54 1.83 12.54
C LEU A 97 2.06 1.70 12.38
N TRP A 98 2.54 1.55 11.14
CA TRP A 98 3.96 1.59 10.81
C TRP A 98 4.19 1.91 9.33
N HIS A 99 5.37 2.45 9.05
CA HIS A 99 5.86 2.72 7.70
C HIS A 99 7.24 2.06 7.53
N LYS A 100 7.41 1.29 6.46
CA LYS A 100 8.69 0.70 6.09
C LYS A 100 9.10 1.17 4.70
N VAL A 101 10.39 1.43 4.56
CA VAL A 101 11.03 1.71 3.26
C VAL A 101 11.54 0.39 2.68
N VAL A 102 11.19 0.11 1.44
CA VAL A 102 11.65 -1.08 0.72
C VAL A 102 12.65 -0.64 -0.35
N CYS A 103 13.92 -0.99 -0.21
CA CYS A 103 14.93 -0.66 -1.19
C CYS A 103 14.68 -1.42 -2.51
N ARG A 104 14.69 -0.69 -3.62
CA ARG A 104 14.60 -1.21 -5.00
C ARG A 104 15.95 -1.14 -5.71
N ALA A 105 16.85 -0.30 -5.21
CA ALA A 105 18.25 -0.22 -5.57
C ALA A 105 19.07 -0.03 -4.29
N PRO A 106 20.36 -0.36 -4.29
CA PRO A 106 21.24 -0.07 -3.16
C PRO A 106 21.20 1.41 -2.77
N ALA A 107 21.32 1.69 -1.48
CA ALA A 107 21.39 3.06 -0.98
C ALA A 107 22.56 3.81 -1.65
N GLY A 108 22.33 5.08 -1.98
CA GLY A 108 23.32 5.91 -2.69
C GLY A 108 23.41 5.69 -4.20
N ARG A 109 22.77 4.65 -4.75
CA ARG A 109 22.77 4.44 -6.20
C ARG A 109 21.84 5.41 -6.91
N ALA A 110 22.36 6.14 -7.88
CA ALA A 110 21.54 6.98 -8.75
C ALA A 110 20.63 6.11 -9.63
N THR A 111 19.38 6.52 -9.78
CA THR A 111 18.38 5.87 -10.62
C THR A 111 17.76 6.87 -11.60
N PHE A 112 17.54 6.43 -12.84
CA PHE A 112 16.87 7.26 -13.85
C PHE A 112 15.36 7.07 -13.78
N GLY A 113 14.64 8.17 -13.52
CA GLY A 113 13.17 8.24 -13.66
C GLY A 113 12.34 7.40 -12.69
N ARG A 114 12.94 6.47 -11.93
CA ARG A 114 12.24 5.61 -10.99
C ARG A 114 12.82 5.75 -9.58
N PRO A 115 11.99 5.77 -8.53
CA PRO A 115 12.47 5.76 -7.15
C PRO A 115 13.34 4.54 -6.84
N ALA A 116 14.40 4.75 -6.06
CA ALA A 116 15.26 3.68 -5.54
C ALA A 116 14.60 2.90 -4.40
N TYR A 117 13.40 3.30 -3.99
CA TYR A 117 12.66 2.70 -2.88
C TYR A 117 11.16 2.64 -3.20
N ALA A 118 10.45 1.92 -2.37
CA ALA A 118 9.00 1.91 -2.28
C ALA A 118 8.58 2.04 -0.82
N HIS A 119 7.36 2.46 -0.60
CA HIS A 119 6.72 2.54 0.71
C HIS A 119 5.92 1.28 0.98
N LEU A 120 6.02 0.76 2.19
CA LEU A 120 5.10 -0.24 2.74
C LEU A 120 4.46 0.38 3.98
N LEU A 121 3.18 0.72 3.86
CA LEU A 121 2.43 1.47 4.87
C LEU A 121 1.38 0.55 5.48
N CYS A 122 1.28 0.49 6.78
CA CYS A 122 0.26 -0.26 7.50
C CYS A 122 -0.58 0.68 8.36
N PHE A 123 -1.86 0.57 8.24
CA PHE A 123 -2.83 1.38 8.98
C PHE A 123 -3.75 0.50 9.81
N SER A 124 -4.18 0.99 10.96
CA SER A 124 -5.17 0.36 11.83
C SER A 124 -5.91 1.41 12.64
N ARG A 125 -7.13 1.07 13.10
CA ARG A 125 -7.90 1.95 13.99
C ARG A 125 -7.38 1.84 15.42
N GLU A 126 -7.32 0.64 15.97
CA GLU A 126 -7.04 0.42 17.38
C GLU A 126 -5.78 -0.36 17.68
N LEU A 127 -5.22 -1.10 16.71
CA LEU A 127 -3.98 -1.82 16.95
C LEU A 127 -2.84 -0.85 17.30
N ARG A 128 -2.01 -1.26 18.24
CA ARG A 128 -0.79 -0.57 18.63
C ARG A 128 0.38 -1.56 18.61
N LEU A 129 1.52 -1.09 18.14
CA LEU A 129 2.74 -1.91 18.20
C LEU A 129 3.26 -1.96 19.63
N GLU A 130 3.82 -3.10 20.00
CA GLU A 130 4.50 -3.25 21.28
C GLU A 130 5.77 -2.36 21.31
N PRO A 131 5.84 -1.34 22.21
CA PRO A 131 6.90 -0.34 22.14
C PRO A 131 8.33 -0.87 22.35
N ARG A 132 8.45 -2.07 22.94
CA ARG A 132 9.76 -2.68 23.26
C ARG A 132 10.23 -3.71 22.24
N VAL A 133 9.44 -4.00 21.21
CA VAL A 133 9.82 -4.95 20.16
C VAL A 133 10.47 -4.19 19.00
N PRO A 134 11.76 -4.46 18.70
CA PRO A 134 12.43 -3.79 17.58
C PRO A 134 11.91 -4.32 16.24
N TYR A 135 11.63 -3.41 15.32
CA TYR A 135 11.22 -3.72 13.96
C TYR A 135 12.21 -3.12 12.95
N ALA A 136 12.51 -3.88 11.91
CA ALA A 136 13.26 -3.33 10.77
C ALA A 136 12.36 -2.36 10.00
N GLU A 137 12.73 -1.09 9.96
CA GLU A 137 12.00 -0.05 9.22
C GLU A 137 12.43 0.03 7.75
N VAL A 138 13.62 -0.49 7.44
CA VAL A 138 14.15 -0.54 6.08
C VAL A 138 14.34 -1.99 5.66
N LEU A 139 13.67 -2.38 4.60
CA LEU A 139 13.87 -3.67 3.94
C LEU A 139 14.92 -3.49 2.83
N ARG A 140 16.01 -4.24 2.92
CA ARG A 140 17.18 -4.09 2.03
C ARG A 140 16.89 -4.35 0.56
N CYS A 141 15.89 -5.18 0.28
CA CYS A 141 15.42 -5.46 -1.07
C CYS A 141 13.96 -5.95 -1.03
N ARG A 142 13.32 -5.98 -2.19
CA ARG A 142 11.98 -6.56 -2.35
C ARG A 142 11.99 -8.06 -2.64
N GLY A 143 13.18 -8.63 -2.88
CA GLY A 143 13.32 -10.02 -3.32
C GLY A 143 12.93 -10.23 -4.79
N GLY A 144 12.85 -11.50 -5.20
CA GLY A 144 12.42 -11.89 -6.53
C GLY A 144 11.01 -11.39 -6.85
N VAL A 145 10.77 -11.04 -8.11
CA VAL A 145 9.46 -10.53 -8.57
C VAL A 145 8.97 -11.32 -9.76
N ALA A 146 7.70 -11.73 -9.74
CA ALA A 146 7.05 -12.41 -10.87
C ALA A 146 6.74 -11.44 -12.02
N ARG A 147 6.56 -10.15 -11.72
CA ARG A 147 6.29 -9.07 -12.68
C ARG A 147 6.97 -7.78 -12.23
N PRO A 148 7.32 -6.84 -13.14
CA PRO A 148 8.02 -5.59 -12.78
C PRO A 148 7.37 -4.76 -11.68
N ARG A 149 6.03 -4.80 -11.60
CA ARG A 149 5.21 -4.07 -10.60
C ARG A 149 4.85 -4.89 -9.37
N ALA A 150 5.25 -6.16 -9.29
CA ALA A 150 4.96 -7.00 -8.13
C ALA A 150 5.68 -6.49 -6.88
N MET A 151 5.06 -6.72 -5.74
CA MET A 151 5.58 -6.36 -4.41
C MET A 151 6.96 -6.98 -4.14
N GLY A 152 7.13 -8.24 -4.53
CA GLY A 152 8.36 -9.02 -4.33
C GLY A 152 8.27 -9.97 -3.15
N VAL A 153 9.03 -11.06 -3.25
CA VAL A 153 8.92 -12.21 -2.30
C VAL A 153 9.27 -11.81 -0.87
N ASP A 154 10.33 -11.00 -0.67
CA ASP A 154 10.77 -10.60 0.67
C ASP A 154 9.76 -9.68 1.35
N VAL A 155 9.13 -8.79 0.58
CA VAL A 155 8.07 -7.91 1.08
C VAL A 155 6.82 -8.72 1.41
N CYS A 156 6.40 -9.64 0.53
CA CYS A 156 5.29 -10.54 0.81
C CYS A 156 5.54 -11.37 2.09
N ALA A 157 6.75 -11.90 2.25
CA ALA A 157 7.13 -12.65 3.44
C ALA A 157 7.09 -11.78 4.71
N ALA A 158 7.51 -10.51 4.63
CA ALA A 158 7.44 -9.57 5.75
C ALA A 158 5.97 -9.27 6.13
N VAL A 159 5.11 -9.03 5.14
CA VAL A 159 3.66 -8.84 5.35
C VAL A 159 3.03 -10.08 5.97
N CYS A 160 3.28 -11.26 5.42
CA CYS A 160 2.72 -12.52 5.94
C CYS A 160 3.19 -12.82 7.38
N ARG A 161 4.43 -12.49 7.73
CA ARG A 161 4.91 -12.65 9.12
C ARG A 161 4.21 -11.69 10.09
N PHE A 162 3.89 -10.51 9.64
CA PHE A 162 3.18 -9.52 10.45
C PHE A 162 1.69 -9.88 10.66
N LEU A 163 1.05 -10.51 9.65
CA LEU A 163 -0.37 -10.90 9.70
C LEU A 163 -0.63 -12.22 10.44
N LYS A 164 0.38 -12.92 10.92
CA LYS A 164 0.26 -14.16 11.73
C LYS A 164 0.10 -13.85 13.21
#